data_89fc1641f50e6037e43d9b45b04192ef
#
_entry.id   89fc1641f50e6037e43d9b45b04192ef
#
_cell.length_a   1.000
_cell.length_b   1.000
_cell.length_c   1.000
_cell.angle_alpha   90.00
_cell.angle_beta   90.00
_cell.angle_gamma   90.00
#
_symmetry.space_group_name_H-M   'P 1'
#
loop_
_entity.id
_entity.type
_entity.pdbx_description
1 polymer ?
#
loop_
_entity_poly.entity_id
_entity_poly.type
_entity_poly.pdbx_seq_one_letter_code
_entity_poly.pdbx_strand_id
1 'polypeptide(L)'
;MNAPAALHKKRSKNPFSSLSADERRRLLAMFGVIFFLLIGGTVLMALATSGHYKLSDGTIFGWGTGFLALTLGMRHAFDADHISAIDNTTRKLMAEGQRPMGVGFFFSLGHSSVVTALAILLNFGIKSLGVQVKDDNSSLHHYPA
;
A
#
# COMPACT_ATOMS: atom_id res chain seq x y z
N MET A 1 -56.53 -17.78 -16.57
CA MET A 1 -55.10 -17.67 -16.75
C MET A 1 -54.53 -16.83 -15.61
N ASN A 2 -54.04 -17.49 -14.56
CA ASN A 2 -53.49 -16.78 -13.37
C ASN A 2 -51.99 -16.60 -13.57
N ALA A 3 -51.54 -15.36 -13.66
CA ALA A 3 -50.13 -15.02 -13.66
C ALA A 3 -49.49 -15.37 -12.29
N PRO A 4 -48.33 -15.99 -12.26
CA PRO A 4 -47.64 -16.27 -10.98
C PRO A 4 -47.17 -14.96 -10.34
N ALA A 5 -47.58 -14.78 -9.10
CA ALA A 5 -47.13 -13.67 -8.26
C ALA A 5 -45.59 -13.69 -8.12
N ALA A 6 -44.94 -12.69 -8.68
CA ALA A 6 -43.50 -12.47 -8.52
C ALA A 6 -43.21 -12.31 -7.05
N LEU A 7 -42.50 -13.27 -6.47
CA LEU A 7 -41.95 -13.21 -5.12
C LEU A 7 -40.94 -12.06 -5.05
N HIS A 8 -41.40 -10.93 -4.59
CA HIS A 8 -40.55 -9.78 -4.26
C HIS A 8 -39.70 -10.16 -3.03
N LYS A 9 -38.53 -10.77 -3.29
CA LYS A 9 -37.56 -11.10 -2.24
C LYS A 9 -37.13 -9.80 -1.57
N LYS A 10 -37.65 -9.55 -0.39
CA LYS A 10 -37.40 -8.38 0.45
C LYS A 10 -35.90 -8.26 0.67
N ARG A 11 -35.24 -7.33 -0.03
CA ARG A 11 -33.80 -7.11 0.05
C ARG A 11 -33.47 -6.66 1.47
N SER A 12 -32.72 -7.47 2.22
CA SER A 12 -32.28 -7.13 3.58
C SER A 12 -31.57 -5.77 3.56
N LYS A 13 -32.02 -4.88 4.43
CA LYS A 13 -31.50 -3.50 4.50
C LYS A 13 -30.08 -3.39 5.06
N ASN A 14 -29.51 -4.49 5.57
CA ASN A 14 -28.16 -4.52 6.14
C ASN A 14 -27.23 -5.35 5.24
N PRO A 15 -26.29 -4.72 4.50
CA PRO A 15 -25.33 -5.46 3.65
C PRO A 15 -24.48 -6.47 4.43
N PHE A 16 -24.24 -6.20 5.73
CA PHE A 16 -23.47 -7.09 6.60
C PHE A 16 -24.23 -8.36 7.03
N SER A 17 -25.54 -8.39 6.98
CA SER A 17 -26.34 -9.57 7.35
C SER A 17 -26.33 -10.67 6.29
N SER A 18 -25.85 -10.37 5.08
CA SER A 18 -25.74 -11.31 3.96
C SER A 18 -24.37 -11.98 3.84
N LEU A 19 -23.43 -11.62 4.71
CA LEU A 19 -22.08 -12.17 4.72
C LEU A 19 -22.03 -13.49 5.49
N SER A 20 -21.36 -14.50 4.91
CA SER A 20 -21.03 -15.73 5.62
C SER A 20 -20.06 -15.46 6.78
N ALA A 21 -19.98 -16.40 7.74
CA ALA A 21 -19.04 -16.28 8.86
C ALA A 21 -17.58 -16.16 8.38
N ASP A 22 -17.23 -16.91 7.32
CA ASP A 22 -15.88 -16.88 6.74
C ASP A 22 -15.57 -15.55 6.03
N GLU A 23 -16.54 -15.00 5.30
CA GLU A 23 -16.39 -13.68 4.66
C GLU A 23 -16.18 -12.59 5.71
N ARG A 24 -16.93 -12.63 6.80
CA ARG A 24 -16.77 -11.68 7.91
C ARG A 24 -15.41 -11.80 8.58
N ARG A 25 -14.93 -13.05 8.82
CA ARG A 25 -13.59 -13.28 9.37
C ARG A 25 -12.49 -12.74 8.45
N ARG A 26 -12.60 -12.95 7.14
CA ARG A 26 -11.65 -12.41 6.15
C ARG A 26 -11.64 -10.88 6.17
N LEU A 27 -12.79 -10.24 6.19
CA LEU A 27 -12.89 -8.77 6.27
C LEU A 27 -12.26 -8.26 7.57
N LEU A 28 -12.58 -8.86 8.71
CA LEU A 28 -11.98 -8.47 9.99
C LEU A 28 -10.45 -8.63 9.99
N ALA A 29 -9.93 -9.70 9.39
CA ALA A 29 -8.49 -9.91 9.25
C ALA A 29 -7.84 -8.82 8.37
N MET A 30 -8.44 -8.47 7.23
CA MET A 30 -7.95 -7.40 6.35
C MET A 30 -7.94 -6.05 7.07
N PHE A 31 -9.04 -5.68 7.74
CA PHE A 31 -9.08 -4.46 8.54
C PHE A 31 -8.09 -4.50 9.71
N GLY A 32 -7.92 -5.65 10.35
CA GLY A 32 -6.91 -5.83 11.40
C GLY A 32 -5.49 -5.55 10.91
N VAL A 33 -5.13 -6.04 9.72
CA VAL A 33 -3.83 -5.74 9.09
C VAL A 33 -3.70 -4.25 8.77
N ILE A 34 -4.75 -3.62 8.21
CA ILE A 34 -4.73 -2.18 7.90
C ILE A 34 -4.50 -1.36 9.18
N PHE A 35 -5.25 -1.65 10.24
CA PHE A 35 -5.09 -0.96 11.52
C PHE A 35 -3.72 -1.20 12.16
N PHE A 36 -3.22 -2.44 12.08
CA PHE A 36 -1.88 -2.77 12.57
C PHE A 36 -0.79 -1.97 11.84
N LEU A 37 -0.86 -1.89 10.52
CA LEU A 37 0.10 -1.10 9.72
C LEU A 37 -0.02 0.40 9.99
N LEU A 38 -1.25 0.92 10.15
CA LEU A 38 -1.48 2.34 10.44
C LEU A 38 -0.94 2.72 11.82
N ILE A 39 -1.27 1.94 12.84
CA ILE A 39 -0.80 2.17 14.21
C ILE A 39 0.71 1.97 14.28
N GLY A 40 1.23 0.88 13.72
CA GLY A 40 2.67 0.60 13.67
C GLY A 40 3.45 1.70 12.97
N GLY A 41 2.97 2.17 11.82
CA GLY A 41 3.57 3.29 11.09
C GLY A 41 3.56 4.60 11.91
N THR A 42 2.45 4.89 12.59
CA THR A 42 2.34 6.07 13.46
C THR A 42 3.28 5.99 14.66
N VAL A 43 3.39 4.82 15.29
CA VAL A 43 4.33 4.59 16.40
C VAL A 43 5.77 4.73 15.93
N LEU A 44 6.14 4.12 14.81
CA LEU A 44 7.48 4.25 14.22
C LEU A 44 7.80 5.72 13.89
N MET A 45 6.82 6.44 13.35
CA MET A 45 6.97 7.88 13.08
C MET A 45 7.20 8.68 14.35
N ALA A 46 6.45 8.40 15.42
CA ALA A 46 6.63 9.05 16.71
C ALA A 46 8.03 8.79 17.32
N LEU A 47 8.50 7.54 17.25
CA LEU A 47 9.84 7.15 17.71
C LEU A 47 10.94 7.81 16.86
N ALA A 48 10.78 7.86 15.54
CA ALA A 48 11.74 8.52 14.66
C ALA A 48 11.81 10.03 14.90
N THR A 49 10.67 10.67 15.15
CA THR A 49 10.60 12.12 15.43
C THR A 49 11.28 12.46 16.75
N SER A 50 11.16 11.60 17.77
CA SER A 50 11.82 11.82 19.07
C SER A 50 13.35 11.76 19.00
N GLY A 51 13.91 11.11 17.98
CA GLY A 51 15.34 10.99 17.74
C GLY A 51 16.01 12.22 17.12
N HIS A 52 15.26 13.26 16.75
CA HIS A 52 15.75 14.51 16.15
C HIS A 52 16.72 14.31 14.98
N TYR A 53 16.46 13.32 14.13
CA TYR A 53 17.30 13.01 12.98
C TYR A 53 17.28 14.16 11.96
N LYS A 54 18.47 14.54 11.47
CA LYS A 54 18.62 15.52 10.38
C LYS A 54 18.55 14.83 9.03
N LEU A 55 17.79 15.41 8.13
CA LEU A 55 17.76 15.01 6.73
C LEU A 55 19.02 15.54 6.00
N SER A 56 19.26 15.05 4.79
CA SER A 56 20.40 15.44 3.94
C SER A 56 20.40 16.93 3.58
N ASP A 57 19.27 17.60 3.62
CA ASP A 57 19.08 19.05 3.41
C ASP A 57 19.25 19.89 4.67
N GLY A 58 19.60 19.26 5.81
CA GLY A 58 19.77 19.92 7.11
C GLY A 58 18.47 20.12 7.90
N THR A 59 17.30 19.81 7.34
CA THR A 59 16.03 19.89 8.06
C THR A 59 15.90 18.77 9.09
N ILE A 60 15.12 19.01 10.14
CA ILE A 60 14.86 17.99 11.17
C ILE A 60 13.70 17.12 10.70
N PHE A 61 13.88 15.79 10.76
CA PHE A 61 12.81 14.83 10.53
C PHE A 61 11.69 15.02 11.56
N GLY A 62 10.50 15.33 11.10
CA GLY A 62 9.38 15.66 11.97
C GLY A 62 8.02 15.22 11.43
N TRP A 63 6.96 15.48 12.17
CA TRP A 63 5.58 15.16 11.81
C TRP A 63 5.17 15.71 10.45
N GLY A 64 5.69 16.88 10.05
CA GLY A 64 5.45 17.46 8.72
C GLY A 64 5.92 16.55 7.59
N THR A 65 7.09 15.93 7.73
CA THR A 65 7.63 14.97 6.76
C THR A 65 6.75 13.73 6.66
N GLY A 66 6.28 13.21 7.81
CA GLY A 66 5.37 12.07 7.84
C GLY A 66 4.01 12.38 7.20
N PHE A 67 3.46 13.56 7.48
CA PHE A 67 2.21 14.00 6.87
C PHE A 67 2.34 14.20 5.36
N LEU A 68 3.46 14.77 4.90
CA LEU A 68 3.75 14.89 3.47
C LEU A 68 3.84 13.51 2.81
N ALA A 69 4.56 12.56 3.40
CA ALA A 69 4.66 11.20 2.89
C ALA A 69 3.30 10.51 2.81
N LEU A 70 2.44 10.66 3.84
CA LEU A 70 1.08 10.14 3.85
C LEU A 70 0.23 10.74 2.71
N THR A 71 0.31 12.07 2.53
CA THR A 71 -0.43 12.78 1.49
C THR A 71 -0.01 12.33 0.09
N LEU A 72 1.29 12.19 -0.14
CA LEU A 72 1.82 11.68 -1.41
C LEU A 72 1.41 10.21 -1.65
N GLY A 73 1.42 9.39 -0.60
CA GLY A 73 0.93 8.01 -0.67
C GLY A 73 -0.56 7.93 -1.00
N MET A 74 -1.39 8.78 -0.39
CA MET A 74 -2.82 8.87 -0.74
C MET A 74 -3.02 9.30 -2.19
N ARG A 75 -2.30 10.33 -2.65
CA ARG A 75 -2.36 10.76 -4.06
C ARG A 75 -2.01 9.62 -5.00
N HIS A 76 -0.98 8.84 -4.68
CA HIS A 76 -0.57 7.68 -5.47
C HIS A 76 -1.64 6.58 -5.49
N ALA A 77 -2.33 6.34 -4.37
CA ALA A 77 -3.42 5.37 -4.29
C ALA A 77 -4.62 5.72 -5.18
N PHE A 78 -4.85 7.01 -5.45
CA PHE A 78 -5.90 7.51 -6.35
C PHE A 78 -5.46 7.65 -7.81
N ASP A 79 -4.32 7.08 -8.19
CA ASP A 79 -3.89 7.06 -9.58
C ASP A 79 -4.82 6.20 -10.45
N ALA A 80 -5.10 6.68 -11.66
CA ALA A 80 -6.03 6.04 -12.59
C ALA A 80 -5.64 4.61 -12.93
N ASP A 81 -4.34 4.32 -13.02
CA ASP A 81 -3.82 2.99 -13.32
C ASP A 81 -4.14 1.98 -12.21
N HIS A 82 -4.01 2.38 -10.94
CA HIS A 82 -4.35 1.55 -9.80
C HIS A 82 -5.85 1.26 -9.73
N ILE A 83 -6.67 2.30 -9.92
CA ILE A 83 -8.13 2.18 -9.94
C ILE A 83 -8.57 1.25 -11.06
N SER A 84 -8.00 1.43 -12.26
CA SER A 84 -8.30 0.59 -13.44
C SER A 84 -7.92 -0.88 -13.22
N ALA A 85 -6.74 -1.15 -12.66
CA ALA A 85 -6.29 -2.51 -12.37
C ALA A 85 -7.21 -3.22 -11.37
N ILE A 86 -7.62 -2.53 -10.30
CA ILE A 86 -8.55 -3.07 -9.30
C ILE A 86 -9.94 -3.30 -9.92
N ASP A 87 -10.45 -2.34 -10.70
CA ASP A 87 -11.78 -2.45 -11.33
C ASP A 87 -11.81 -3.60 -12.34
N ASN A 88 -10.82 -3.72 -13.23
CA ASN A 88 -10.74 -4.79 -14.21
C ASN A 88 -10.68 -6.16 -13.55
N THR A 89 -9.85 -6.33 -12.52
CA THR A 89 -9.75 -7.57 -11.76
C THR A 89 -11.07 -7.92 -11.07
N THR A 90 -11.71 -6.91 -10.46
CA THR A 90 -13.00 -7.06 -9.78
C THR A 90 -14.08 -7.51 -10.76
N ARG A 91 -14.19 -6.87 -11.92
CA ARG A 91 -15.17 -7.23 -12.98
C ARG A 91 -14.95 -8.64 -13.50
N LYS A 92 -13.69 -9.03 -13.74
CA LYS A 92 -13.34 -10.37 -14.20
C LYS A 92 -13.81 -11.43 -13.20
N LEU A 93 -13.48 -11.27 -11.93
CA LEU A 93 -13.91 -12.22 -10.89
C LEU A 93 -15.43 -12.29 -10.74
N MET A 94 -16.12 -11.15 -10.86
CA MET A 94 -17.59 -11.11 -10.84
C MET A 94 -18.19 -11.84 -12.05
N ALA A 95 -17.61 -11.68 -13.24
CA ALA A 95 -18.05 -12.39 -14.46
C ALA A 95 -17.87 -13.92 -14.34
N GLU A 96 -16.88 -14.36 -13.58
CA GLU A 96 -16.63 -15.76 -13.24
C GLU A 96 -17.53 -16.28 -12.09
N GLY A 97 -18.47 -15.46 -11.59
CA GLY A 97 -19.38 -15.81 -10.49
C GLY A 97 -18.73 -15.79 -9.10
N GLN A 98 -17.52 -15.27 -8.99
CA GLN A 98 -16.82 -15.14 -7.72
C GLN A 98 -17.25 -13.86 -6.99
N ARG A 99 -17.04 -13.83 -5.65
CA ARG A 99 -17.21 -12.63 -4.84
C ARG A 99 -15.83 -11.98 -4.63
N PRO A 100 -15.52 -10.87 -5.31
CA PRO A 100 -14.18 -10.24 -5.30
C PRO A 100 -13.93 -9.45 -4.01
N MET A 101 -13.97 -10.13 -2.87
CA MET A 101 -13.70 -9.50 -1.57
C MET A 101 -12.19 -9.39 -1.36
N GLY A 102 -11.67 -8.18 -1.31
CA GLY A 102 -10.27 -7.92 -0.96
C GLY A 102 -9.34 -7.68 -2.15
N VAL A 103 -9.83 -7.55 -3.38
CA VAL A 103 -8.97 -7.26 -4.56
C VAL A 103 -8.10 -6.03 -4.30
N GLY A 104 -8.69 -4.91 -3.83
CA GLY A 104 -7.96 -3.70 -3.52
C GLY A 104 -6.94 -3.89 -2.39
N PHE A 105 -7.28 -4.68 -1.36
CA PHE A 105 -6.36 -4.97 -0.25
C PHE A 105 -5.12 -5.73 -0.73
N PHE A 106 -5.29 -6.82 -1.47
CA PHE A 106 -4.17 -7.62 -1.96
C PHE A 106 -3.35 -6.89 -3.01
N PHE A 107 -4.01 -6.11 -3.88
CA PHE A 107 -3.33 -5.25 -4.85
C PHE A 107 -2.44 -4.22 -4.12
N SER A 108 -2.98 -3.49 -3.16
CA SER A 108 -2.24 -2.48 -2.40
C SER A 108 -1.08 -3.08 -1.63
N LEU A 109 -1.29 -4.24 -0.97
CA LEU A 109 -0.25 -4.92 -0.21
C LEU A 109 0.89 -5.40 -1.13
N GLY A 110 0.56 -6.02 -2.26
CA GLY A 110 1.55 -6.48 -3.24
C GLY A 110 2.33 -5.32 -3.84
N HIS A 111 1.62 -4.28 -4.31
CA HIS A 111 2.25 -3.09 -4.89
C HIS A 111 3.18 -2.39 -3.88
N SER A 112 2.71 -2.13 -2.66
CA SER A 112 3.53 -1.49 -1.62
C SER A 112 4.74 -2.33 -1.24
N SER A 113 4.64 -3.65 -1.25
CA SER A 113 5.78 -4.54 -0.97
C SER A 113 6.86 -4.42 -2.04
N VAL A 114 6.48 -4.39 -3.31
CA VAL A 114 7.42 -4.21 -4.43
C VAL A 114 8.09 -2.84 -4.36
N VAL A 115 7.32 -1.77 -4.16
CA VAL A 115 7.85 -0.40 -4.06
C VAL A 115 8.82 -0.28 -2.88
N THR A 116 8.48 -0.85 -1.73
CA THR A 116 9.35 -0.86 -0.55
C THR A 116 10.64 -1.62 -0.82
N ALA A 117 10.58 -2.80 -1.44
CA ALA A 117 11.75 -3.59 -1.78
C ALA A 117 12.68 -2.83 -2.74
N LEU A 118 12.11 -2.17 -3.77
CA LEU A 118 12.88 -1.34 -4.70
C LEU A 118 13.51 -0.13 -4.01
N ALA A 119 12.80 0.55 -3.12
CA ALA A 119 13.32 1.69 -2.36
C ALA A 119 14.51 1.28 -1.47
N ILE A 120 14.40 0.13 -0.81
CA ILE A 120 15.49 -0.44 0.00
C ILE A 120 16.68 -0.76 -0.90
N LEU A 121 16.47 -1.46 -2.02
CA LEU A 121 17.51 -1.84 -2.95
C LEU A 121 18.26 -0.62 -3.50
N LEU A 122 17.53 0.42 -3.91
CA LEU A 122 18.11 1.68 -4.40
C LEU A 122 18.92 2.38 -3.31
N ASN A 123 18.42 2.42 -2.07
CA ASN A 123 19.15 3.06 -0.98
C ASN A 123 20.49 2.36 -0.68
N PHE A 124 20.50 1.03 -0.71
CA PHE A 124 21.75 0.27 -0.57
C PHE A 124 22.68 0.44 -1.78
N GLY A 125 22.14 0.42 -3.00
CA GLY A 125 22.91 0.61 -4.23
C GLY A 125 23.58 1.99 -4.29
N ILE A 126 22.87 3.06 -3.99
CA ILE A 126 23.41 4.43 -3.97
C ILE A 126 24.50 4.58 -2.90
N LYS A 127 24.32 4.00 -1.71
CA LYS A 127 25.35 4.01 -0.67
C LYS A 127 26.61 3.29 -1.08
N SER A 128 26.48 2.12 -1.71
CA SER A 128 27.62 1.33 -2.20
C SER A 128 28.44 2.11 -3.25
N LEU A 129 27.75 2.72 -4.23
CA LEU A 129 28.39 3.55 -5.24
C LEU A 129 29.03 4.81 -4.67
N GLY A 130 28.36 5.47 -3.72
CA GLY A 130 28.85 6.69 -3.08
C GLY A 130 30.14 6.45 -2.26
N VAL A 131 30.30 5.27 -1.66
CA VAL A 131 31.53 4.86 -0.98
C VAL A 131 32.65 4.66 -1.99
N GLN A 132 32.39 3.96 -3.10
CA GLN A 132 33.39 3.71 -4.14
C GLN A 132 33.89 4.99 -4.83
N VAL A 133 33.03 5.98 -5.02
CA VAL A 133 33.39 7.26 -5.64
C VAL A 133 34.21 8.14 -4.69
N LYS A 134 34.01 8.02 -3.37
CA LYS A 134 34.76 8.78 -2.36
C LYS A 134 36.11 8.16 -1.99
N ASP A 135 36.34 6.92 -2.35
CA ASP A 135 37.63 6.25 -2.11
C ASP A 135 38.59 6.66 -3.23
N ASP A 136 39.55 7.55 -2.89
CA ASP A 136 40.59 8.04 -3.82
C ASP A 136 41.48 6.92 -4.38
N ASN A 137 41.42 5.72 -3.82
CA ASN A 137 42.07 4.51 -4.29
C ASN A 137 41.16 3.65 -5.18
N SER A 138 39.97 4.09 -5.54
CA SER A 138 39.10 3.32 -6.40
C SER A 138 39.66 3.26 -7.83
N SER A 139 39.69 2.08 -8.43
CA SER A 139 40.20 1.81 -9.79
C SER A 139 39.52 2.59 -10.91
N LEU A 140 38.50 3.38 -10.57
CA LEU A 140 37.79 4.25 -11.53
C LEU A 140 38.54 5.57 -11.82
N HIS A 141 39.51 5.97 -10.99
CA HIS A 141 40.36 7.14 -11.22
C HIS A 141 41.63 6.86 -12.03
N HIS A 142 41.84 5.61 -12.46
CA HIS A 142 43.07 5.19 -13.19
C HIS A 142 42.87 5.05 -14.71
N TYR A 143 41.99 5.85 -15.35
CA TYR A 143 42.04 5.99 -16.80
C TYR A 143 42.88 7.24 -17.12
N PRO A 144 44.13 7.08 -17.64
CA PRO A 144 44.87 8.21 -18.20
C PRO A 144 44.17 8.72 -19.47
N ALA A 145 44.06 10.04 -19.60
CA ALA A 145 43.62 10.74 -20.81
C ALA A 145 44.53 10.44 -22.00
#